data_e96332a599125932179e6b8642856d19
#
_entry.id   e96332a599125932179e6b8642856d19
#
_cell.length_a   1.000
_cell.length_b   1.000
_cell.length_c   1.000
_cell.angle_alpha   90.00
_cell.angle_beta   90.00
_cell.angle_gamma   90.00
#
_symmetry.space_group_name_H-M   'P 1'
#
loop_
_entity.id
_entity.type
_entity.pdbx_description
1 polymer ?
#
loop_
_entity_poly.entity_id
_entity_poly.type
_entity_poly.pdbx_seq_one_letter_code
_entity_poly.pdbx_strand_id
1 'polypeptide(L)'
;MFVPAHNQKLLDSAVRRDADVLLLDIEDSVPFAEKQLSRDNIKNFVKRPDLHGKLLFPRVNDRESGELLRDAYQLTIDGIAGFMYPKATKGEDIYFFGKLLETIEYEKGFPIEHLK
;
A
#
# COMPACT_ATOMS: atom_id res chain seq x y z
N MET A 1 10.70 -2.32 -7.41
CA MET A 1 10.04 -1.80 -8.62
C MET A 1 8.82 -0.98 -8.23
N PHE A 2 8.81 0.30 -8.56
CA PHE A 2 7.68 1.18 -8.27
C PHE A 2 6.67 1.18 -9.41
N VAL A 3 5.39 1.07 -9.06
CA VAL A 3 4.30 1.08 -10.04
C VAL A 3 3.25 2.09 -9.59
N PRO A 4 2.98 3.14 -10.39
CA PRO A 4 1.90 4.09 -10.05
C PRO A 4 0.55 3.38 -10.04
N ALA A 5 -0.10 3.34 -8.88
CA ALA A 5 -1.28 2.48 -8.70
C ALA A 5 -2.54 3.01 -9.36
N HIS A 6 -2.54 4.27 -9.84
CA HIS A 6 -3.67 4.80 -10.59
C HIS A 6 -3.64 4.37 -12.06
N ASN A 7 -2.56 3.77 -12.51
CA ASN A 7 -2.39 3.38 -13.92
C ASN A 7 -2.58 1.87 -14.07
N GLN A 8 -3.75 1.46 -14.53
CA GLN A 8 -4.09 0.05 -14.67
C GLN A 8 -3.17 -0.68 -15.66
N LYS A 9 -2.75 -0.01 -16.71
CA LYS A 9 -1.84 -0.64 -17.70
C LYS A 9 -0.49 -0.97 -17.08
N LEU A 10 0.03 -0.09 -16.23
CA LEU A 10 1.29 -0.34 -15.55
C LEU A 10 1.17 -1.44 -14.50
N LEU A 11 0.04 -1.52 -13.82
CA LEU A 11 -0.22 -2.63 -12.91
C LEU A 11 -0.27 -3.97 -13.66
N ASP A 12 -0.98 -4.01 -14.78
CA ASP A 12 -1.06 -5.21 -15.60
C ASP A 12 0.32 -5.63 -16.11
N SER A 13 1.11 -4.65 -16.54
CA SER A 13 2.47 -4.89 -17.02
C SER A 13 3.38 -5.41 -15.91
N ALA A 14 3.21 -4.90 -14.69
CA ALA A 14 4.04 -5.28 -13.56
C ALA A 14 3.94 -6.77 -13.21
N VAL A 15 2.78 -7.37 -13.43
CA VAL A 15 2.58 -8.79 -13.17
C VAL A 15 3.51 -9.65 -14.02
N ARG A 16 3.82 -9.17 -15.22
CA ARG A 16 4.68 -9.91 -16.17
C ARG A 16 6.17 -9.65 -15.97
N ARG A 17 6.53 -8.73 -15.07
CA ARG A 17 7.93 -8.42 -14.82
C ARG A 17 8.56 -9.44 -13.88
N ASP A 18 9.85 -9.63 -14.04
CA ASP A 18 10.63 -10.55 -13.23
C ASP A 18 11.09 -9.84 -11.94
N ALA A 19 10.12 -9.44 -11.14
CA ALA A 19 10.38 -8.77 -9.86
C ALA A 19 9.57 -9.47 -8.78
N ASP A 20 10.22 -9.80 -7.67
CA ASP A 20 9.58 -10.47 -6.55
C ASP A 20 8.79 -9.51 -5.67
N VAL A 21 9.17 -8.22 -5.68
CA VAL A 21 8.57 -7.19 -4.85
C VAL A 21 8.06 -6.07 -5.73
N LEU A 22 6.80 -5.70 -5.55
CA LEU A 22 6.18 -4.57 -6.24
C LEU A 22 5.82 -3.50 -5.23
N LEU A 23 6.31 -2.30 -5.46
CA LEU A 23 5.99 -1.13 -4.65
C LEU A 23 4.88 -0.37 -5.37
N LEU A 24 3.67 -0.45 -4.81
CA LEU A 24 2.48 0.13 -5.44
C LEU A 24 2.31 1.56 -4.93
N ASP A 25 2.62 2.53 -5.78
CA ASP A 25 2.69 3.92 -5.35
C ASP A 25 1.33 4.60 -5.33
N ILE A 26 0.99 5.20 -4.18
CA ILE A 26 -0.19 6.04 -4.02
C ILE A 26 0.23 7.47 -3.72
N GLU A 27 1.53 7.72 -3.54
CA GLU A 27 2.05 8.98 -3.03
C GLU A 27 2.49 9.90 -4.19
N ASP A 28 3.79 10.01 -4.45
CA ASP A 28 4.34 11.02 -5.36
C ASP A 28 3.85 10.91 -6.80
N SER A 29 3.71 9.71 -7.33
CA SER A 29 3.36 9.52 -8.74
C SER A 29 1.87 9.64 -9.02
N VAL A 30 1.04 9.80 -7.98
CA VAL A 30 -0.41 9.78 -8.12
C VAL A 30 -1.01 11.15 -7.80
N PRO A 31 -1.68 11.80 -8.76
CA PRO A 31 -2.37 13.07 -8.49
C PRO A 31 -3.43 12.93 -7.40
N PHE A 32 -3.65 14.00 -6.65
CA PHE A 32 -4.59 13.99 -5.53
C PHE A 32 -5.97 13.47 -5.95
N ALA A 33 -6.47 13.91 -7.10
CA ALA A 33 -7.80 13.51 -7.57
C ALA A 33 -7.91 12.01 -7.87
N GLU A 34 -6.78 11.31 -8.00
CA GLU A 34 -6.77 9.88 -8.33
C GLU A 34 -6.33 8.99 -7.18
N LYS A 35 -6.20 9.55 -5.98
CA LYS A 35 -5.79 8.76 -4.80
C LYS A 35 -6.76 7.62 -4.51
N GLN A 36 -8.06 7.89 -4.52
CA GLN A 36 -9.05 6.84 -4.26
C GLN A 36 -9.06 5.78 -5.37
N LEU A 37 -8.91 6.18 -6.61
CA LEU A 37 -8.80 5.22 -7.72
C LEU A 37 -7.62 4.28 -7.50
N SER A 38 -6.49 4.83 -7.04
CA SER A 38 -5.30 4.03 -6.76
C SER A 38 -5.58 2.97 -5.70
N ARG A 39 -6.25 3.36 -4.62
CA ARG A 39 -6.62 2.43 -3.55
C ARG A 39 -7.53 1.33 -4.07
N ASP A 40 -8.52 1.69 -4.88
CA ASP A 40 -9.45 0.72 -5.45
C ASP A 40 -8.73 -0.23 -6.40
N ASN A 41 -7.81 0.28 -7.20
CA ASN A 41 -7.02 -0.54 -8.11
C ASN A 41 -6.18 -1.56 -7.33
N ILE A 42 -5.59 -1.17 -6.21
CA ILE A 42 -4.80 -2.08 -5.38
C ILE A 42 -5.69 -3.17 -4.77
N LYS A 43 -6.88 -2.81 -4.29
CA LYS A 43 -7.82 -3.79 -3.74
C LYS A 43 -8.18 -4.87 -4.76
N ASN A 44 -8.29 -4.51 -6.02
CA ASN A 44 -8.55 -5.46 -7.09
C ASN A 44 -7.29 -6.21 -7.48
N PHE A 45 -6.15 -5.53 -7.49
CA PHE A 45 -4.88 -6.11 -7.90
C PHE A 45 -4.46 -7.28 -7.01
N VAL A 46 -4.68 -7.17 -5.69
CA VAL A 46 -4.28 -8.23 -4.74
C VAL A 46 -5.06 -9.52 -4.96
N LYS A 47 -6.18 -9.46 -5.66
CA LYS A 47 -7.02 -10.64 -5.92
C LYS A 47 -6.63 -11.39 -7.19
N ARG A 48 -5.65 -10.89 -7.94
CA ARG A 48 -5.26 -11.52 -9.20
C ARG A 48 -4.61 -12.88 -8.95
N PRO A 49 -5.00 -13.90 -9.75
CA PRO A 49 -4.41 -15.24 -9.58
C PRO A 49 -3.00 -15.36 -10.20
N ASP A 50 -2.58 -14.38 -11.00
CA ASP A 50 -1.33 -14.44 -11.73
C ASP A 50 -0.17 -13.68 -11.07
N LEU A 51 -0.27 -13.40 -9.78
CA LEU A 51 0.80 -12.71 -9.05
C LEU A 51 1.99 -13.60 -8.73
N HIS A 52 1.80 -14.90 -8.69
CA HIS A 52 2.86 -15.89 -8.52
C HIS A 52 3.80 -15.62 -7.32
N GLY A 53 3.19 -15.29 -6.20
CA GLY A 53 3.97 -15.09 -4.96
C GLY A 53 4.68 -13.75 -4.85
N LYS A 54 4.40 -12.80 -5.74
CA LYS A 54 4.97 -11.46 -5.61
C LYS A 54 4.49 -10.79 -4.33
N LEU A 55 5.40 -10.08 -3.68
CA LEU A 55 5.10 -9.34 -2.45
C LEU A 55 4.68 -7.92 -2.81
N LEU A 56 3.55 -7.49 -2.30
CA LEU A 56 2.95 -6.20 -2.63
C LEU A 56 3.09 -5.25 -1.44
N PHE A 57 3.73 -4.09 -1.68
CA PHE A 57 3.95 -3.07 -0.67
C PHE A 57 3.44 -1.73 -1.19
N PRO A 58 2.28 -1.25 -0.73
CA PRO A 58 1.84 0.10 -1.09
C PRO A 58 2.75 1.15 -0.45
N ARG A 59 3.12 2.18 -1.22
CA ARG A 59 3.74 3.37 -0.65
C ARG A 59 2.64 4.36 -0.35
N VAL A 60 2.34 4.54 0.94
CA VAL A 60 1.23 5.36 1.41
C VAL A 60 1.61 6.84 1.41
N ASN A 61 0.60 7.71 1.54
CA ASN A 61 0.81 9.13 1.72
C ASN A 61 1.23 9.40 3.16
N ASP A 62 1.93 10.51 3.37
CA ASP A 62 2.41 10.83 4.71
C ASP A 62 1.29 11.35 5.60
N ARG A 63 1.63 11.55 6.87
CA ARG A 63 0.70 11.95 7.91
C ARG A 63 0.05 13.31 7.64
N GLU A 64 0.83 14.26 7.10
CA GLU A 64 0.37 15.63 6.84
C GLU A 64 -0.50 15.75 5.59
N SER A 65 -0.51 14.75 4.74
CA SER A 65 -1.28 14.79 3.49
C SER A 65 -2.79 14.75 3.71
N GLY A 66 -3.22 14.23 4.85
CA GLY A 66 -4.63 13.98 5.10
C GLY A 66 -5.15 12.68 4.48
N GLU A 67 -4.29 11.93 3.78
CA GLU A 67 -4.67 10.70 3.11
C GLU A 67 -4.20 9.42 3.81
N LEU A 68 -3.30 9.55 4.79
CA LEU A 68 -2.67 8.38 5.41
C LEU A 68 -3.67 7.42 6.04
N LEU A 69 -4.66 7.93 6.77
CA LEU A 69 -5.64 7.07 7.43
C LEU A 69 -6.45 6.26 6.40
N ARG A 70 -6.84 6.91 5.30
CA ARG A 70 -7.56 6.22 4.23
C ARG A 70 -6.71 5.14 3.61
N ASP A 71 -5.44 5.45 3.32
CA ASP A 71 -4.51 4.48 2.74
C ASP A 71 -4.35 3.28 3.67
N ALA A 72 -4.03 3.54 4.92
CA ALA A 72 -3.77 2.48 5.89
C ALA A 72 -5.01 1.63 6.14
N TYR A 73 -6.15 2.26 6.36
CA TYR A 73 -7.38 1.53 6.67
C TYR A 73 -7.85 0.69 5.48
N GLN A 74 -7.87 1.28 4.30
CA GLN A 74 -8.38 0.58 3.12
C GLN A 74 -7.46 -0.52 2.63
N LEU A 75 -6.14 -0.38 2.83
CA LEU A 75 -5.15 -1.32 2.29
C LEU A 75 -4.60 -2.31 3.30
N THR A 76 -5.10 -2.30 4.54
CA THR A 76 -4.82 -3.37 5.50
C THR A 76 -5.76 -4.52 5.18
N ILE A 77 -5.40 -5.30 4.17
CA ILE A 77 -6.21 -6.38 3.61
C ILE A 77 -5.29 -7.56 3.27
N ASP A 78 -5.90 -8.72 3.08
CA ASP A 78 -5.14 -9.90 2.67
C ASP A 78 -4.51 -9.67 1.30
N GLY A 79 -3.28 -10.14 1.14
CA GLY A 79 -2.52 -9.97 -0.10
C GLY A 79 -1.50 -8.85 -0.05
N ILE A 80 -1.59 -7.98 0.96
CA ILE A 80 -0.61 -6.92 1.18
C ILE A 80 0.46 -7.45 2.15
N ALA A 81 1.73 -7.39 1.74
CA ALA A 81 2.82 -7.90 2.55
C ALA A 81 3.29 -6.90 3.61
N GLY A 82 3.13 -5.62 3.34
CA GLY A 82 3.53 -4.56 4.26
C GLY A 82 3.32 -3.21 3.58
N PHE A 83 3.86 -2.17 4.17
CA PHE A 83 3.71 -0.81 3.66
C PHE A 83 5.06 -0.10 3.61
N MET A 84 5.19 0.87 2.70
CA MET A 84 6.31 1.79 2.69
C MET A 84 5.80 3.17 3.08
N TYR A 85 6.39 3.75 4.14
CA TYR A 85 6.07 5.11 4.55
C TYR A 85 7.02 6.06 3.82
N PRO A 86 6.51 7.14 3.19
CA PRO A 86 7.37 8.02 2.40
C PRO A 86 8.16 8.97 3.29
N LYS A 87 9.39 9.28 2.87
CA LYS A 87 10.17 10.37 3.46
C LYS A 87 10.20 10.38 4.99
N ALA A 88 10.35 9.21 5.60
CA ALA A 88 10.40 9.09 7.05
C ALA A 88 11.69 9.72 7.56
N THR A 89 11.63 10.99 7.92
CA THR A 89 12.78 11.74 8.42
C THR A 89 12.90 11.71 9.93
N LYS A 90 11.82 11.28 10.61
CA LYS A 90 11.77 11.22 12.07
C LYS A 90 11.31 9.85 12.51
N GLY A 91 11.95 9.32 13.55
CA GLY A 91 11.54 8.04 14.14
C GLY A 91 10.11 8.05 14.64
N GLU A 92 9.61 9.21 15.09
CA GLU A 92 8.24 9.33 15.56
C GLU A 92 7.21 9.08 14.47
N ASP A 93 7.53 9.39 13.20
CA ASP A 93 6.61 9.13 12.09
C ASP A 93 6.45 7.63 11.87
N ILE A 94 7.55 6.89 11.93
CA ILE A 94 7.52 5.43 11.80
C ILE A 94 6.78 4.81 12.98
N TYR A 95 7.04 5.31 14.19
CA TYR A 95 6.37 4.82 15.39
C TYR A 95 4.86 5.05 15.30
N PHE A 96 4.45 6.25 14.88
CA PHE A 96 3.04 6.58 14.71
C PHE A 96 2.39 5.65 13.70
N PHE A 97 3.04 5.44 12.56
CA PHE A 97 2.50 4.59 11.51
C PHE A 97 2.36 3.15 11.99
N GLY A 98 3.35 2.64 12.69
CA GLY A 98 3.28 1.30 13.27
C GLY A 98 2.12 1.13 14.21
N LYS A 99 1.89 2.12 15.09
CA LYS A 99 0.75 2.09 16.02
C LYS A 99 -0.58 2.20 15.30
N LEU A 100 -0.64 3.01 14.25
CA LEU A 100 -1.83 3.12 13.42
C LEU A 100 -2.18 1.79 12.78
N LEU A 101 -1.19 1.09 12.22
CA LEU A 101 -1.41 -0.23 11.60
C LEU A 101 -1.87 -1.26 12.63
N GLU A 102 -1.27 -1.29 13.80
CA GLU A 102 -1.70 -2.20 14.88
C GLU A 102 -3.16 -1.95 15.24
N THR A 103 -3.55 -0.69 15.36
CA THR A 103 -4.92 -0.30 15.69
C THR A 103 -5.89 -0.78 14.62
N ILE A 104 -5.54 -0.58 13.36
CA ILE A 104 -6.39 -1.00 12.24
C ILE A 104 -6.48 -2.52 12.18
N GLU A 105 -5.39 -3.23 12.36
CA GLU A 105 -5.38 -4.69 12.36
C GLU A 105 -6.29 -5.23 13.46
N TYR A 106 -6.19 -4.64 14.64
CA TYR A 106 -7.04 -5.03 15.76
C TYR A 106 -8.52 -4.79 15.44
N GLU A 107 -8.84 -3.61 14.89
CA GLU A 107 -10.21 -3.24 14.52
C GLU A 107 -10.79 -4.18 13.47
N LYS A 108 -9.99 -4.61 12.51
CA LYS A 108 -10.42 -5.51 11.44
C LYS A 108 -10.37 -6.98 11.82
N GLY A 109 -9.85 -7.32 12.99
CA GLY A 109 -9.77 -8.70 13.45
C GLY A 109 -8.58 -9.47 12.91
N PHE A 110 -7.56 -8.80 12.38
CA PHE A 110 -6.32 -9.47 11.98
C PHE A 110 -5.47 -9.79 13.19
N PRO A 111 -4.64 -10.85 13.12
CA PRO A 111 -3.64 -11.09 14.17
C PRO A 111 -2.68 -9.90 14.25
N ILE A 112 -2.21 -9.60 15.46
CA ILE A 112 -1.20 -8.56 15.65
C ILE A 112 0.04 -8.94 14.84
N GLU A 113 0.64 -7.93 14.18
CA GLU A 113 1.82 -8.10 13.33
C GLU A 113 1.56 -8.88 12.05
N HIS A 114 0.32 -8.92 11.60
CA HIS A 114 -0.03 -9.50 10.30
C HIS A 114 0.73 -8.80 9.16
N LEU A 115 0.85 -7.47 9.24
CA LEU A 115 1.59 -6.66 8.27
C LEU A 115 2.84 -6.07 8.92
N LYS A 116 3.91 -5.98 8.15
CA LYS A 116 5.19 -5.49 8.66
C LYS A 116 5.71 -4.28 7.90
#